data_7978641fac1bdc4fd4ef4012d9c206d2
#
_entry.id   7978641fac1bdc4fd4ef4012d9c206d2
#
_cell.length_a   1.000
_cell.length_b   1.000
_cell.length_c   1.000
_cell.angle_alpha   90.00
_cell.angle_beta   90.00
_cell.angle_gamma   90.00
#
_symmetry.space_group_name_H-M   'P 1'
#
loop_
_entity.id
_entity.type
_entity.pdbx_description
1 polymer ?
#
loop_
_entity_poly.entity_id
_entity_poly.type
_entity_poly.pdbx_seq_one_letter_code
_entity_poly.pdbx_strand_id
1 'polypeptide(L)'
;MSHRLQTDTHFTDKTRELLQKMPDFVRRYIRSIHNATSARTQYEYLKDIQQYFRWLSQTTPTENITLELLAEQTKEDFEDYLEYIEHYEDENQKQRTNGRTSIKRKLSSLRKFFAWLFANDYLPSDEIRKITIPKIAKKEIIHMEETEVKDFLNSIQKGENLTKRQMGYHQKQSIRDMAIACLMLSTGIRVSECAELDVTDVDMQHSCIHITRKGGDESTVYFSDEASAYLQTWLEQRAGMKIPDSETALFLSSRKKRLSVRSIEILIAKYAKRAIPGKHITPHKLRSTFATSLYQETGDIYLVAETLGHKDITTTKEHYAKLSDSRKRDNRNKIKLLSQ
;
A
#
# COMPACT_ATOMS: atom_id res chain seq x y z
N MET A 1 -7.57 -20.46 9.73
CA MET A 1 -7.07 -19.97 8.42
C MET A 1 -6.54 -18.57 8.63
N SER A 2 -5.28 -18.28 8.26
CA SER A 2 -4.73 -16.93 8.41
C SER A 2 -5.51 -15.92 7.56
N HIS A 3 -5.58 -14.66 8.01
CA HIS A 3 -6.28 -13.58 7.29
C HIS A 3 -5.76 -13.42 5.85
N ARG A 4 -4.46 -13.65 5.64
CA ARG A 4 -3.81 -13.65 4.32
C ARG A 4 -4.41 -14.71 3.39
N LEU A 5 -4.57 -15.95 3.88
CA LEU A 5 -5.21 -17.03 3.11
C LEU A 5 -6.67 -16.69 2.75
N GLN A 6 -7.43 -16.07 3.66
CA GLN A 6 -8.80 -15.63 3.36
C GLN A 6 -8.84 -14.55 2.28
N THR A 7 -7.90 -13.60 2.32
CA THR A 7 -7.80 -12.54 1.32
C THR A 7 -7.40 -13.10 -0.05
N ASP A 8 -6.43 -14.02 -0.08
CA ASP A 8 -5.97 -14.66 -1.32
C ASP A 8 -7.08 -15.54 -1.92
N THR A 9 -7.81 -16.30 -1.11
CA THR A 9 -8.99 -17.08 -1.55
C THR A 9 -10.04 -16.17 -2.17
N HIS A 10 -10.38 -15.06 -1.51
CA HIS A 10 -11.37 -14.10 -2.02
C HIS A 10 -11.00 -13.54 -3.41
N PHE A 11 -9.74 -13.14 -3.61
CA PHE A 11 -9.30 -12.63 -4.93
C PHE A 11 -9.19 -13.75 -5.97
N THR A 12 -8.84 -14.96 -5.55
CA THR A 12 -8.84 -16.13 -6.43
C THR A 12 -10.24 -16.43 -6.96
N ASP A 13 -11.25 -16.42 -6.10
CA ASP A 13 -12.64 -16.68 -6.49
C ASP A 13 -13.16 -15.58 -7.43
N LYS A 14 -12.90 -14.31 -7.13
CA LYS A 14 -13.24 -13.20 -8.02
C LYS A 14 -12.55 -13.30 -9.38
N THR A 15 -11.29 -13.73 -9.39
CA THR A 15 -10.55 -13.95 -10.64
C THR A 15 -11.19 -15.06 -11.46
N ARG A 16 -11.58 -16.18 -10.82
CA ARG A 16 -12.27 -17.29 -11.49
C ARG A 16 -13.61 -16.85 -12.09
N GLU A 17 -14.42 -16.12 -11.32
CA GLU A 17 -15.70 -15.59 -11.80
C GLU A 17 -15.53 -14.69 -13.02
N LEU A 18 -14.57 -13.75 -12.96
CA LEU A 18 -14.32 -12.84 -14.07
C LEU A 18 -13.78 -13.55 -15.31
N LEU A 19 -12.91 -14.56 -15.14
CA LEU A 19 -12.36 -15.37 -16.22
C LEU A 19 -13.43 -16.18 -16.99
N GLN A 20 -14.57 -16.49 -16.39
CA GLN A 20 -15.66 -17.19 -17.10
C GLN A 20 -16.20 -16.35 -18.28
N LYS A 21 -16.08 -15.03 -18.19
CA LYS A 21 -16.55 -14.06 -19.20
C LYS A 21 -15.44 -13.61 -20.16
N MET A 22 -14.25 -14.20 -20.08
CA MET A 22 -13.09 -13.78 -20.84
C MET A 22 -12.68 -14.82 -21.87
N PRO A 23 -12.10 -14.39 -23.02
CA PRO A 23 -11.52 -15.29 -24.02
C PRO A 23 -10.47 -16.24 -23.42
N ASP A 24 -10.27 -17.41 -24.04
CA ASP A 24 -9.38 -18.46 -23.55
C ASP A 24 -7.91 -17.99 -23.45
N PHE A 25 -7.45 -17.16 -24.38
CA PHE A 25 -6.08 -16.62 -24.33
C PHE A 25 -5.82 -15.75 -23.08
N VAL A 26 -6.85 -15.08 -22.53
CA VAL A 26 -6.72 -14.34 -21.24
C VAL A 26 -6.58 -15.33 -20.08
N ARG A 27 -7.30 -16.46 -20.11
CA ARG A 27 -7.15 -17.52 -19.09
C ARG A 27 -5.73 -18.08 -19.10
N ARG A 28 -5.16 -18.31 -20.29
CA ARG A 28 -3.77 -18.78 -20.46
C ARG A 28 -2.77 -17.75 -19.91
N TYR A 29 -2.98 -16.46 -20.19
CA TYR A 29 -2.16 -15.40 -19.63
C TYR A 29 -2.19 -15.38 -18.10
N ILE A 30 -3.38 -15.37 -17.49
CA ILE A 30 -3.49 -15.35 -16.01
C ILE A 30 -2.84 -16.59 -15.38
N ARG A 31 -2.97 -17.76 -16.03
CA ARG A 31 -2.27 -18.98 -15.61
C ARG A 31 -0.74 -18.82 -15.66
N SER A 32 -0.21 -18.21 -16.72
CA SER A 32 1.24 -18.02 -16.88
C SER A 32 1.88 -17.14 -15.79
N ILE A 33 1.13 -16.18 -15.27
CA ILE A 33 1.61 -15.27 -14.21
C ILE A 33 1.24 -15.73 -12.79
N HIS A 34 0.60 -16.89 -12.64
CA HIS A 34 0.04 -17.35 -11.37
C HIS A 34 1.10 -17.45 -10.27
N ASN A 35 2.24 -18.05 -10.56
CA ASN A 35 3.32 -18.23 -9.58
C ASN A 35 4.18 -16.98 -9.37
N ALA A 36 4.11 -16.02 -10.29
CA ALA A 36 4.93 -14.80 -10.24
C ALA A 36 4.20 -13.61 -9.59
N THR A 37 2.89 -13.72 -9.36
CA THR A 37 2.07 -12.60 -8.88
C THR A 37 1.07 -13.03 -7.82
N SER A 38 0.72 -12.12 -6.89
CA SER A 38 -0.34 -12.37 -5.90
C SER A 38 -1.71 -12.48 -6.56
N ALA A 39 -2.66 -13.21 -5.93
CA ALA A 39 -4.04 -13.34 -6.37
C ALA A 39 -4.70 -11.97 -6.62
N ARG A 40 -4.46 -10.99 -5.74
CA ARG A 40 -4.93 -9.61 -5.91
C ARG A 40 -4.35 -8.95 -7.17
N THR A 41 -3.06 -9.15 -7.46
CA THR A 41 -2.42 -8.58 -8.67
C THR A 41 -3.02 -9.17 -9.93
N GLN A 42 -3.28 -10.49 -9.96
CA GLN A 42 -3.95 -11.16 -11.07
C GLN A 42 -5.35 -10.58 -11.30
N TYR A 43 -6.11 -10.40 -10.23
CA TYR A 43 -7.44 -9.81 -10.31
C TYR A 43 -7.41 -8.37 -10.86
N GLU A 44 -6.48 -7.53 -10.40
CA GLU A 44 -6.37 -6.14 -10.89
C GLU A 44 -5.93 -6.10 -12.37
N TYR A 45 -5.01 -6.96 -12.80
CA TYR A 45 -4.62 -7.08 -14.21
C TYR A 45 -5.81 -7.51 -15.08
N LEU A 46 -6.55 -8.49 -14.62
CA LEU A 46 -7.73 -8.98 -15.32
C LEU A 46 -8.81 -7.89 -15.46
N LYS A 47 -9.02 -7.06 -14.44
CA LYS A 47 -9.91 -5.89 -14.51
C LYS A 47 -9.44 -4.85 -15.52
N ASP A 48 -8.14 -4.60 -15.59
CA ASP A 48 -7.59 -3.64 -16.56
C ASP A 48 -7.77 -4.16 -18.01
N ILE A 49 -7.54 -5.48 -18.23
CA ILE A 49 -7.81 -6.13 -19.53
C ILE A 49 -9.30 -6.07 -19.86
N GLN A 50 -10.18 -6.36 -18.91
CA GLN A 50 -11.63 -6.28 -19.11
C GLN A 50 -12.06 -4.86 -19.49
N GLN A 51 -11.49 -3.83 -18.85
CA GLN A 51 -11.80 -2.44 -19.19
C GLN A 51 -11.39 -2.09 -20.62
N TYR A 52 -10.21 -2.56 -21.04
CA TYR A 52 -9.74 -2.39 -22.41
C TYR A 52 -10.66 -3.09 -23.42
N PHE A 53 -11.04 -4.33 -23.17
CA PHE A 53 -11.94 -5.09 -24.03
C PHE A 53 -13.34 -4.45 -24.14
N ARG A 54 -13.83 -3.86 -23.04
CA ARG A 54 -15.09 -3.11 -23.07
C ARG A 54 -15.00 -1.91 -24.01
N TRP A 55 -13.94 -1.12 -23.88
CA TRP A 55 -13.72 0.00 -24.78
C TRP A 55 -13.62 -0.46 -26.24
N LEU A 56 -12.86 -1.50 -26.50
CA LEU A 56 -12.71 -2.06 -27.83
C LEU A 56 -14.03 -2.54 -28.42
N SER A 57 -14.91 -3.16 -27.64
CA SER A 57 -16.26 -3.56 -28.08
C SER A 57 -17.20 -2.37 -28.32
N GLN A 58 -16.92 -1.20 -27.76
CA GLN A 58 -17.69 0.02 -28.00
C GLN A 58 -17.24 0.76 -29.28
N THR A 59 -15.97 0.66 -29.62
CA THR A 59 -15.36 1.34 -30.78
C THR A 59 -15.35 0.49 -32.05
N THR A 60 -15.40 -0.83 -31.90
CA THR A 60 -15.40 -1.76 -33.01
C THR A 60 -16.71 -2.57 -33.03
N PRO A 61 -17.42 -2.67 -34.16
CA PRO A 61 -18.69 -3.40 -34.24
C PRO A 61 -18.48 -4.92 -34.25
N THR A 62 -17.94 -5.48 -33.13
CA THR A 62 -17.71 -6.92 -32.98
C THR A 62 -18.33 -7.42 -31.69
N GLU A 63 -19.00 -8.57 -31.74
CA GLU A 63 -19.57 -9.20 -30.55
C GLU A 63 -18.50 -9.90 -29.68
N ASN A 64 -17.37 -10.29 -30.29
CA ASN A 64 -16.33 -11.06 -29.58
C ASN A 64 -14.94 -10.46 -29.78
N ILE A 65 -14.17 -10.43 -28.71
CA ILE A 65 -12.75 -10.06 -28.74
C ILE A 65 -11.93 -11.26 -29.19
N THR A 66 -11.32 -11.18 -30.36
CA THR A 66 -10.48 -12.23 -30.94
C THR A 66 -9.01 -11.81 -31.01
N LEU A 67 -8.12 -12.77 -31.31
CA LEU A 67 -6.69 -12.47 -31.46
C LEU A 67 -6.42 -11.64 -32.72
N GLU A 68 -7.20 -11.88 -33.77
CA GLU A 68 -7.13 -11.11 -35.03
C GLU A 68 -7.44 -9.64 -34.77
N LEU A 69 -8.52 -9.35 -34.02
CA LEU A 69 -8.87 -7.99 -33.62
C LEU A 69 -7.76 -7.33 -32.81
N LEU A 70 -7.11 -8.08 -31.91
CA LEU A 70 -5.99 -7.57 -31.13
C LEU A 70 -4.72 -7.36 -31.95
N ALA A 71 -4.53 -8.15 -33.02
CA ALA A 71 -3.41 -8.02 -33.95
C ALA A 71 -3.53 -6.79 -34.85
N GLU A 72 -4.75 -6.32 -35.12
CA GLU A 72 -5.04 -5.12 -35.91
C GLU A 72 -4.84 -3.81 -35.12
N GLN A 73 -4.69 -3.89 -33.78
CA GLN A 73 -4.55 -2.70 -32.94
C GLN A 73 -3.24 -1.99 -33.23
N THR A 74 -3.33 -0.73 -33.56
CA THR A 74 -2.20 0.17 -33.84
C THR A 74 -1.78 0.94 -32.59
N LYS A 75 -0.68 1.68 -32.70
CA LYS A 75 -0.25 2.61 -31.66
C LYS A 75 -1.32 3.66 -31.37
N GLU A 76 -1.95 4.17 -32.42
CA GLU A 76 -2.99 5.20 -32.37
C GLU A 76 -4.21 4.70 -31.57
N ASP A 77 -4.66 3.46 -31.77
CA ASP A 77 -5.77 2.87 -31.03
C ASP A 77 -5.48 2.80 -29.53
N PHE A 78 -4.23 2.52 -29.16
CA PHE A 78 -3.85 2.56 -27.74
C PHE A 78 -3.77 3.99 -27.19
N GLU A 79 -3.41 4.99 -27.99
CA GLU A 79 -3.45 6.40 -27.60
C GLU A 79 -4.89 6.85 -27.37
N ASP A 80 -5.83 6.49 -28.25
CA ASP A 80 -7.27 6.73 -28.10
C ASP A 80 -7.84 6.05 -26.82
N TYR A 81 -7.41 4.82 -26.55
CA TYR A 81 -7.79 4.17 -25.29
C TYR A 81 -7.28 4.91 -24.07
N LEU A 82 -6.06 5.44 -24.09
CA LEU A 82 -5.51 6.21 -22.98
C LEU A 82 -6.29 7.52 -22.76
N GLU A 83 -6.72 8.20 -23.81
CA GLU A 83 -7.60 9.37 -23.73
C GLU A 83 -8.96 8.99 -23.15
N TYR A 84 -9.57 7.91 -23.64
CA TYR A 84 -10.82 7.40 -23.10
C TYR A 84 -10.80 7.15 -21.60
N ILE A 85 -9.75 6.48 -21.08
CA ILE A 85 -9.68 6.16 -19.66
C ILE A 85 -9.40 7.35 -18.75
N GLU A 86 -9.03 8.52 -19.27
CA GLU A 86 -8.93 9.75 -18.46
C GLU A 86 -10.29 10.11 -17.89
N HIS A 87 -11.35 10.03 -18.74
CA HIS A 87 -12.73 10.31 -18.37
C HIS A 87 -13.66 9.29 -19.01
N TYR A 88 -14.17 8.34 -18.24
CA TYR A 88 -15.00 7.26 -18.76
C TYR A 88 -16.19 6.98 -17.86
N GLU A 89 -17.15 6.25 -18.39
CA GLU A 89 -18.30 5.74 -17.68
C GLU A 89 -18.10 4.28 -17.30
N ASP A 90 -18.28 3.94 -16.01
CA ASP A 90 -18.14 2.55 -15.55
C ASP A 90 -19.40 1.71 -15.83
N GLU A 91 -19.38 0.42 -15.49
CA GLU A 91 -20.49 -0.54 -15.69
C GLU A 91 -21.81 -0.10 -15.06
N ASN A 92 -21.75 0.80 -14.06
CA ASN A 92 -22.92 1.33 -13.36
C ASN A 92 -23.30 2.72 -13.85
N GLN A 93 -22.89 3.12 -15.07
CA GLN A 93 -23.13 4.43 -15.66
C GLN A 93 -22.60 5.59 -14.78
N LYS A 94 -21.51 5.37 -14.08
CA LYS A 94 -20.91 6.34 -13.17
C LYS A 94 -19.68 6.96 -13.81
N GLN A 95 -19.68 8.28 -13.92
CA GLN A 95 -18.50 9.00 -14.42
C GLN A 95 -17.28 8.74 -13.53
N ARG A 96 -16.19 8.35 -14.14
CA ARG A 96 -14.91 8.05 -13.52
C ARG A 96 -13.80 8.85 -14.16
N THR A 97 -12.86 9.29 -13.33
CA THR A 97 -11.67 10.01 -13.77
C THR A 97 -10.42 9.28 -13.25
N ASN A 98 -9.46 9.06 -14.12
CA ASN A 98 -8.17 8.52 -13.74
C ASN A 98 -7.09 9.60 -13.78
N GLY A 99 -6.35 9.75 -12.68
CA GLY A 99 -5.12 10.55 -12.71
C GLY A 99 -3.96 9.78 -13.37
N ARG A 100 -2.89 10.48 -13.75
CA ARG A 100 -1.72 9.95 -14.47
C ARG A 100 -1.12 8.69 -13.85
N THR A 101 -1.12 8.57 -12.51
CA THR A 101 -0.62 7.37 -11.80
C THR A 101 -1.48 6.14 -12.09
N SER A 102 -2.81 6.30 -12.11
CA SER A 102 -3.75 5.22 -12.41
C SER A 102 -3.62 4.78 -13.87
N ILE A 103 -3.50 5.74 -14.80
CA ILE A 103 -3.29 5.48 -16.22
C ILE A 103 -1.98 4.70 -16.43
N LYS A 104 -0.87 5.17 -15.81
CA LYS A 104 0.42 4.46 -15.86
C LYS A 104 0.31 3.02 -15.38
N ARG A 105 -0.43 2.78 -14.27
CA ARG A 105 -0.63 1.43 -13.74
C ARG A 105 -1.40 0.55 -14.73
N LYS A 106 -2.52 1.06 -15.28
CA LYS A 106 -3.34 0.35 -16.25
C LYS A 106 -2.55 0.04 -17.53
N LEU A 107 -1.81 1.01 -18.06
CA LEU A 107 -0.94 0.81 -19.21
C LEU A 107 0.15 -0.25 -18.91
N SER A 108 0.73 -0.27 -17.73
CA SER A 108 1.71 -1.29 -17.34
C SER A 108 1.11 -2.70 -17.29
N SER A 109 -0.15 -2.83 -16.88
CA SER A 109 -0.89 -4.08 -16.88
C SER A 109 -1.13 -4.59 -18.31
N LEU A 110 -1.62 -3.73 -19.18
CA LEU A 110 -1.85 -4.08 -20.60
C LEU A 110 -0.54 -4.40 -21.33
N ARG A 111 0.53 -3.64 -21.11
CA ARG A 111 1.84 -3.95 -21.69
C ARG A 111 2.34 -5.34 -21.34
N LYS A 112 2.14 -5.79 -20.10
CA LYS A 112 2.51 -7.16 -19.71
C LYS A 112 1.67 -8.20 -20.45
N PHE A 113 0.40 -7.92 -20.63
CA PHE A 113 -0.52 -8.81 -21.36
C PHE A 113 -0.15 -8.89 -22.84
N PHE A 114 0.03 -7.77 -23.53
CA PHE A 114 0.40 -7.73 -24.95
C PHE A 114 1.80 -8.29 -25.19
N ALA A 115 2.77 -8.00 -24.33
CA ALA A 115 4.10 -8.59 -24.40
C ALA A 115 4.05 -10.12 -24.24
N TRP A 116 3.16 -10.65 -23.39
CA TRP A 116 2.96 -12.08 -23.27
C TRP A 116 2.32 -12.68 -24.54
N LEU A 117 1.33 -12.01 -25.11
CA LEU A 117 0.71 -12.44 -26.37
C LEU A 117 1.76 -12.49 -27.49
N PHE A 118 2.57 -11.44 -27.64
CA PHE A 118 3.64 -11.38 -28.62
C PHE A 118 4.70 -12.47 -28.39
N ALA A 119 5.14 -12.67 -27.14
CA ALA A 119 6.16 -13.68 -26.80
C ALA A 119 5.69 -15.13 -26.98
N ASN A 120 4.38 -15.37 -27.13
CA ASN A 120 3.79 -16.69 -27.39
C ASN A 120 3.21 -16.79 -28.81
N ASP A 121 3.65 -15.94 -29.74
CA ASP A 121 3.28 -15.95 -31.17
C ASP A 121 1.76 -15.77 -31.44
N TYR A 122 1.02 -15.19 -30.48
CA TYR A 122 -0.39 -14.84 -30.67
C TYR A 122 -0.56 -13.53 -31.45
N LEU A 123 0.42 -12.64 -31.42
CA LEU A 123 0.40 -11.36 -32.15
C LEU A 123 1.67 -11.20 -33.00
N PRO A 124 1.57 -10.54 -34.18
CA PRO A 124 2.72 -10.28 -35.04
C PRO A 124 3.64 -9.15 -34.53
N SER A 125 3.12 -8.27 -33.66
CA SER A 125 3.85 -7.11 -33.10
C SER A 125 3.36 -6.74 -31.70
N ASP A 126 4.16 -5.94 -30.98
CA ASP A 126 3.82 -5.39 -29.66
C ASP A 126 3.69 -3.86 -29.77
N GLU A 127 2.59 -3.40 -30.39
CA GLU A 127 2.35 -1.98 -30.70
C GLU A 127 2.22 -1.13 -29.42
N ILE A 128 1.63 -1.64 -28.34
CA ILE A 128 1.47 -0.92 -27.07
C ILE A 128 2.82 -0.56 -26.43
N ARG A 129 3.89 -1.26 -26.81
CA ARG A 129 5.25 -0.95 -26.33
C ARG A 129 5.74 0.40 -26.84
N LYS A 130 5.26 0.85 -28.01
CA LYS A 130 5.63 2.13 -28.65
C LYS A 130 5.03 3.34 -27.92
N ILE A 131 4.02 3.14 -27.06
CA ILE A 131 3.39 4.22 -26.29
C ILE A 131 4.39 4.80 -25.29
N THR A 132 4.49 6.11 -25.23
CA THR A 132 5.32 6.79 -24.24
C THR A 132 4.57 6.91 -22.91
N ILE A 133 5.16 6.41 -21.82
CA ILE A 133 4.56 6.56 -20.49
C ILE A 133 4.70 8.02 -20.04
N PRO A 134 3.61 8.73 -19.68
CA PRO A 134 3.68 10.09 -19.19
C PRO A 134 4.62 10.21 -17.97
N LYS A 135 5.55 11.16 -18.01
CA LYS A 135 6.39 11.45 -16.84
C LYS A 135 5.52 11.98 -15.71
N ILE A 136 5.57 11.31 -14.58
CA ILE A 136 4.89 11.78 -13.35
C ILE A 136 5.88 12.62 -12.58
N ALA A 137 5.53 13.86 -12.30
CA ALA A 137 6.34 14.72 -11.44
C ALA A 137 6.54 14.04 -10.08
N LYS A 138 7.79 14.01 -9.60
CA LYS A 138 8.10 13.48 -8.26
C LYS A 138 7.43 14.39 -7.22
N LYS A 139 6.48 13.84 -6.48
CA LYS A 139 5.84 14.55 -5.36
C LYS A 139 6.78 14.53 -4.16
N GLU A 140 6.78 15.61 -3.40
CA GLU A 140 7.46 15.63 -2.10
C GLU A 140 6.86 14.57 -1.17
N ILE A 141 7.73 13.98 -0.33
CA ILE A 141 7.28 13.04 0.68
C ILE A 141 6.56 13.82 1.77
N ILE A 142 5.28 13.59 1.89
CA ILE A 142 4.52 14.11 3.02
C ILE A 142 4.86 13.23 4.22
N HIS A 143 5.41 13.84 5.25
CA HIS A 143 5.69 13.24 6.56
C HIS A 143 5.23 14.21 7.66
N MET A 144 5.22 13.76 8.88
CA MET A 144 4.96 14.60 10.05
C MET A 144 6.28 15.09 10.61
N GLU A 145 6.34 16.37 10.96
CA GLU A 145 7.42 16.94 11.76
C GLU A 145 7.27 16.47 13.22
N GLU A 146 8.32 16.61 14.02
CA GLU A 146 8.32 16.15 15.43
C GLU A 146 7.16 16.74 16.24
N THR A 147 6.86 18.03 16.07
CA THR A 147 5.73 18.69 16.74
C THR A 147 4.39 18.10 16.29
N GLU A 148 4.24 17.81 15.01
CA GLU A 148 3.04 17.21 14.44
C GLU A 148 2.84 15.76 14.93
N VAL A 149 3.93 14.99 15.13
CA VAL A 149 3.86 13.66 15.76
C VAL A 149 3.34 13.78 17.19
N LYS A 150 3.85 14.74 17.96
CA LYS A 150 3.39 15.00 19.34
C LYS A 150 1.90 15.38 19.36
N ASP A 151 1.47 16.28 18.48
CA ASP A 151 0.07 16.70 18.38
C ASP A 151 -0.85 15.54 17.97
N PHE A 152 -0.39 14.71 17.03
CA PHE A 152 -1.11 13.52 16.60
C PHE A 152 -1.30 12.51 17.74
N LEU A 153 -0.24 12.17 18.47
CA LEU A 153 -0.30 11.27 19.63
C LEU A 153 -1.16 11.85 20.75
N ASN A 154 -1.03 13.16 21.05
CA ASN A 154 -1.87 13.85 22.01
C ASN A 154 -3.35 13.78 21.63
N SER A 155 -3.69 13.92 20.34
CA SER A 155 -5.07 13.79 19.87
C SER A 155 -5.66 12.39 20.07
N ILE A 156 -4.83 11.36 20.01
CA ILE A 156 -5.22 9.98 20.34
C ILE A 156 -5.39 9.82 21.85
N GLN A 157 -4.50 10.38 22.64
CA GLN A 157 -4.52 10.25 24.10
C GLN A 157 -5.72 10.98 24.72
N LYS A 158 -5.92 12.24 24.37
CA LYS A 158 -6.93 13.11 24.98
C LYS A 158 -8.31 13.02 24.34
N GLY A 159 -8.37 12.62 23.06
CA GLY A 159 -9.62 12.60 22.31
C GLY A 159 -10.25 13.98 22.08
N GLU A 160 -9.42 15.02 22.05
CA GLU A 160 -9.89 16.40 21.85
C GLU A 160 -10.63 16.58 20.52
N ASN A 161 -11.66 17.44 20.52
CA ASN A 161 -12.48 17.75 19.35
C ASN A 161 -13.23 16.55 18.74
N LEU A 162 -13.45 15.48 19.49
CA LEU A 162 -14.30 14.36 19.10
C LEU A 162 -15.79 14.69 19.30
N THR A 163 -16.66 14.24 18.40
CA THR A 163 -18.11 14.31 18.64
C THR A 163 -18.49 13.39 19.80
N LYS A 164 -19.66 13.64 20.46
CA LYS A 164 -20.15 12.79 21.57
C LYS A 164 -20.13 11.30 21.23
N ARG A 165 -20.54 10.93 20.02
CA ARG A 165 -20.49 9.53 19.53
C ARG A 165 -19.06 9.00 19.41
N GLN A 166 -18.16 9.81 18.88
CA GLN A 166 -16.74 9.44 18.75
C GLN A 166 -16.05 9.33 20.11
N MET A 167 -16.42 10.15 21.08
CA MET A 167 -15.89 10.10 22.45
C MET A 167 -16.26 8.77 23.14
N GLY A 168 -17.47 8.29 23.01
CA GLY A 168 -17.88 6.99 23.55
C GLY A 168 -17.08 5.80 22.98
N TYR A 169 -16.68 5.86 21.70
CA TYR A 169 -15.78 4.87 21.11
C TYR A 169 -14.32 5.10 21.55
N HIS A 170 -13.88 6.36 21.65
CA HIS A 170 -12.55 6.73 22.05
C HIS A 170 -12.20 6.17 23.45
N GLN A 171 -13.04 6.41 24.44
CA GLN A 171 -12.84 5.93 25.80
C GLN A 171 -12.57 4.42 25.91
N LYS A 172 -13.15 3.63 24.98
CA LYS A 172 -13.00 2.16 24.94
C LYS A 172 -11.82 1.68 24.11
N GLN A 173 -11.30 2.52 23.22
CA GLN A 173 -10.38 2.10 22.16
C GLN A 173 -9.07 2.89 22.14
N SER A 174 -8.95 3.97 22.94
CA SER A 174 -7.80 4.88 22.90
C SER A 174 -6.46 4.20 23.19
N ILE A 175 -6.43 3.23 24.12
CA ILE A 175 -5.22 2.45 24.43
C ILE A 175 -4.78 1.64 23.22
N ARG A 176 -5.70 0.92 22.57
CA ARG A 176 -5.43 0.19 21.34
C ARG A 176 -4.97 1.13 20.22
N ASP A 177 -5.69 2.24 20.03
CA ASP A 177 -5.44 3.21 18.97
C ASP A 177 -4.04 3.84 19.14
N MET A 178 -3.64 4.08 20.39
CA MET A 178 -2.30 4.56 20.75
C MET A 178 -1.24 3.49 20.47
N ALA A 179 -1.45 2.25 20.90
CA ALA A 179 -0.53 1.15 20.64
C ALA A 179 -0.29 0.95 19.13
N ILE A 180 -1.35 1.02 18.30
CA ILE A 180 -1.23 0.96 16.83
C ILE A 180 -0.38 2.12 16.30
N ALA A 181 -0.67 3.36 16.73
CA ALA A 181 0.03 4.54 16.25
C ALA A 181 1.51 4.53 16.62
N CYS A 182 1.84 4.24 17.89
CA CYS A 182 3.21 4.16 18.37
C CYS A 182 3.97 3.02 17.69
N LEU A 183 3.38 1.83 17.57
CA LEU A 183 4.01 0.71 16.86
C LEU A 183 4.34 1.09 15.41
N MET A 184 3.40 1.70 14.68
CA MET A 184 3.63 2.10 13.29
C MET A 184 4.65 3.23 13.15
N LEU A 185 4.70 4.16 14.09
CA LEU A 185 5.66 5.28 14.10
C LEU A 185 7.07 4.85 14.52
N SER A 186 7.20 3.81 15.36
CA SER A 186 8.51 3.31 15.83
C SER A 186 9.14 2.25 14.90
N THR A 187 8.32 1.58 14.08
CA THR A 187 8.77 0.45 13.25
C THR A 187 8.69 0.71 11.75
N GLY A 188 7.86 1.66 11.34
CA GLY A 188 7.57 1.91 9.94
C GLY A 188 6.92 0.74 9.19
N ILE A 189 6.33 -0.25 9.86
CA ILE A 189 5.63 -1.37 9.21
C ILE A 189 4.48 -0.91 8.33
N ARG A 190 4.11 -1.73 7.34
CA ARG A 190 2.95 -1.45 6.49
C ARG A 190 1.66 -1.67 7.26
N VAL A 191 0.60 -0.94 6.89
CA VAL A 191 -0.71 -1.09 7.53
C VAL A 191 -1.26 -2.53 7.42
N SER A 192 -0.96 -3.24 6.34
CA SER A 192 -1.33 -4.64 6.18
C SER A 192 -0.55 -5.54 7.15
N GLU A 193 0.75 -5.30 7.31
CA GLU A 193 1.60 -6.00 8.28
C GLU A 193 1.07 -5.78 9.69
N CYS A 194 0.75 -4.53 10.07
CA CYS A 194 0.14 -4.19 11.36
C CYS A 194 -1.22 -4.88 11.60
N ALA A 195 -2.08 -4.94 10.57
CA ALA A 195 -3.40 -5.57 10.68
C ALA A 195 -3.33 -7.11 10.79
N GLU A 196 -2.28 -7.71 10.23
CA GLU A 196 -2.06 -9.16 10.21
C GLU A 196 -1.40 -9.70 11.48
N LEU A 197 -0.82 -8.85 12.33
CA LEU A 197 -0.17 -9.29 13.58
C LEU A 197 -1.08 -10.11 14.47
N ASP A 198 -0.55 -11.22 14.94
CA ASP A 198 -1.10 -12.03 16.02
C ASP A 198 -0.41 -11.68 17.35
N VAL A 199 -0.99 -12.08 18.48
CA VAL A 199 -0.36 -11.86 19.79
C VAL A 199 0.99 -12.57 19.89
N THR A 200 1.09 -13.74 19.26
CA THR A 200 2.31 -14.56 19.24
C THR A 200 3.45 -13.95 18.42
N ASP A 201 3.16 -12.97 17.56
CA ASP A 201 4.18 -12.28 16.77
C ASP A 201 4.91 -11.21 17.56
N VAL A 202 4.46 -10.92 18.78
CA VAL A 202 5.02 -9.87 19.64
C VAL A 202 5.96 -10.49 20.68
N ASP A 203 7.22 -10.12 20.64
CA ASP A 203 8.22 -10.42 21.66
C ASP A 203 8.47 -9.17 22.51
N MET A 204 7.79 -9.09 23.66
CA MET A 204 7.93 -7.98 24.60
C MET A 204 9.29 -7.98 25.32
N GLN A 205 9.93 -9.14 25.46
CA GLN A 205 11.23 -9.25 26.12
C GLN A 205 12.34 -8.62 25.28
N HIS A 206 12.28 -8.79 23.97
CA HIS A 206 13.27 -8.26 23.03
C HIS A 206 12.80 -6.99 22.30
N SER A 207 11.63 -6.43 22.67
CA SER A 207 11.03 -5.24 22.06
C SER A 207 10.93 -5.36 20.53
N CYS A 208 10.46 -6.49 20.03
CA CYS A 208 10.35 -6.72 18.60
C CYS A 208 9.03 -7.40 18.20
N ILE A 209 8.74 -7.33 16.90
CA ILE A 209 7.66 -8.06 16.26
C ILE A 209 8.20 -8.89 15.10
N HIS A 210 7.59 -10.04 14.87
CA HIS A 210 7.84 -10.88 13.72
C HIS A 210 6.77 -10.62 12.66
N ILE A 211 7.19 -10.24 11.46
CA ILE A 211 6.27 -9.91 10.37
C ILE A 211 6.60 -10.72 9.12
N THR A 212 5.57 -11.05 8.34
CA THR A 212 5.75 -11.62 7.00
C THR A 212 5.60 -10.50 5.97
N ARG A 213 6.66 -10.19 5.26
CA ARG A 213 6.68 -9.15 4.23
C ARG A 213 6.01 -9.61 2.94
N LYS A 214 5.74 -8.67 2.04
CA LYS A 214 5.24 -8.97 0.70
C LYS A 214 6.25 -9.88 -0.05
N GLY A 215 5.80 -11.07 -0.42
CA GLY A 215 6.65 -12.11 -1.04
C GLY A 215 6.90 -13.32 -0.14
N GLY A 216 6.50 -13.26 1.14
CA GLY A 216 6.65 -14.36 2.09
C GLY A 216 7.91 -14.29 2.94
N ASP A 217 8.75 -13.27 2.74
CA ASP A 217 9.98 -13.08 3.51
C ASP A 217 9.63 -12.74 4.98
N GLU A 218 10.13 -13.50 5.94
CA GLU A 218 9.99 -13.19 7.37
C GLU A 218 11.02 -12.13 7.79
N SER A 219 10.63 -11.27 8.73
CA SER A 219 11.47 -10.18 9.20
C SER A 219 11.15 -9.84 10.64
N THR A 220 12.19 -9.66 11.46
CA THR A 220 12.08 -9.12 12.80
C THR A 220 12.23 -7.61 12.74
N VAL A 221 11.34 -6.88 13.41
CA VAL A 221 11.36 -5.41 13.46
C VAL A 221 11.26 -4.96 14.90
N TYR A 222 12.20 -4.12 15.32
CA TYR A 222 12.29 -3.61 16.67
C TYR A 222 11.45 -2.35 16.85
N PHE A 223 10.79 -2.21 18.01
CA PHE A 223 10.01 -1.04 18.37
C PHE A 223 10.63 -0.32 19.58
N SER A 224 10.31 0.97 19.76
CA SER A 224 10.85 1.79 20.83
C SER A 224 10.23 1.45 22.19
N ASP A 225 10.89 1.89 23.27
CA ASP A 225 10.40 1.74 24.64
C ASP A 225 9.03 2.41 24.84
N GLU A 226 8.79 3.54 24.18
CA GLU A 226 7.49 4.22 24.21
C GLU A 226 6.39 3.34 23.57
N ALA A 227 6.68 2.73 22.42
CA ALA A 227 5.75 1.80 21.79
C ALA A 227 5.53 0.55 22.65
N SER A 228 6.60 0.05 23.30
CA SER A 228 6.54 -1.06 24.25
C SER A 228 5.55 -0.79 25.38
N ALA A 229 5.61 0.38 26.03
CA ALA A 229 4.72 0.74 27.12
C ALA A 229 3.23 0.73 26.72
N TYR A 230 2.91 1.32 25.55
CA TYR A 230 1.53 1.32 25.06
C TYR A 230 1.06 -0.07 24.59
N LEU A 231 1.98 -0.84 24.01
CA LEU A 231 1.67 -2.19 23.55
C LEU A 231 1.43 -3.13 24.74
N GLN A 232 2.22 -3.02 25.82
CA GLN A 232 2.03 -3.75 27.06
C GLN A 232 0.65 -3.45 27.67
N THR A 233 0.32 -2.16 27.80
CA THR A 233 -0.99 -1.73 28.32
C THR A 233 -2.15 -2.28 27.48
N TRP A 234 -1.98 -2.32 26.17
CA TRP A 234 -2.99 -2.90 25.27
C TRP A 234 -3.10 -4.41 25.45
N LEU A 235 -1.99 -5.14 25.55
CA LEU A 235 -1.98 -6.59 25.75
C LEU A 235 -2.67 -6.98 27.06
N GLU A 236 -2.44 -6.23 28.14
CA GLU A 236 -3.12 -6.41 29.42
C GLU A 236 -4.63 -6.17 29.31
N GLN A 237 -5.04 -5.08 28.65
CA GLN A 237 -6.45 -4.81 28.38
C GLN A 237 -7.08 -5.92 27.53
N ARG A 238 -6.38 -6.39 26.49
CA ARG A 238 -6.84 -7.46 25.62
C ARG A 238 -7.00 -8.77 26.37
N ALA A 239 -6.06 -9.13 27.24
CA ALA A 239 -6.13 -10.35 28.04
C ALA A 239 -7.37 -10.38 28.97
N GLY A 240 -7.82 -9.22 29.45
CA GLY A 240 -9.06 -9.10 30.23
C GLY A 240 -10.36 -9.18 29.41
N MET A 241 -10.28 -9.25 28.09
CA MET A 241 -11.48 -9.32 27.24
C MET A 241 -11.97 -10.77 27.09
N LYS A 242 -13.29 -10.98 27.08
CA LYS A 242 -13.86 -12.26 26.65
C LYS A 242 -13.76 -12.38 25.13
N ILE A 243 -12.75 -13.08 24.63
CA ILE A 243 -12.43 -13.27 23.22
C ILE A 243 -12.48 -14.77 22.93
N PRO A 244 -13.01 -15.21 21.76
CA PRO A 244 -12.92 -16.62 21.36
C PRO A 244 -11.45 -17.08 21.25
N ASP A 245 -11.14 -18.28 21.69
CA ASP A 245 -9.78 -18.85 21.64
C ASP A 245 -9.21 -18.91 20.20
N SER A 246 -10.10 -18.97 19.21
CA SER A 246 -9.73 -18.96 17.79
C SER A 246 -9.32 -17.57 17.25
N GLU A 247 -9.50 -16.50 18.04
CA GLU A 247 -9.14 -15.13 17.61
C GLU A 247 -7.75 -14.76 18.17
N THR A 248 -6.74 -14.90 17.34
CA THR A 248 -5.33 -14.67 17.67
C THR A 248 -4.86 -13.24 17.43
N ALA A 249 -5.66 -12.43 16.72
CA ALA A 249 -5.24 -11.09 16.29
C ALA A 249 -4.75 -10.21 17.45
N LEU A 250 -3.63 -9.52 17.23
CA LEU A 250 -3.10 -8.55 18.18
C LEU A 250 -4.09 -7.40 18.39
N PHE A 251 -4.57 -6.77 17.31
CA PHE A 251 -5.48 -5.64 17.37
C PHE A 251 -6.91 -6.02 17.00
N LEU A 252 -7.83 -5.72 17.91
CA LEU A 252 -9.24 -6.11 17.80
C LEU A 252 -10.15 -4.91 17.56
N SER A 253 -11.18 -5.14 16.77
CA SER A 253 -12.31 -4.21 16.61
C SER A 253 -13.22 -4.23 17.84
N SER A 254 -14.19 -3.30 17.91
CA SER A 254 -15.23 -3.32 18.95
C SER A 254 -16.08 -4.61 18.95
N ARG A 255 -16.07 -5.36 17.84
CA ARG A 255 -16.74 -6.66 17.71
C ARG A 255 -15.83 -7.83 18.12
N LYS A 256 -14.68 -7.57 18.74
CA LYS A 256 -13.69 -8.57 19.16
C LYS A 256 -13.21 -9.48 18.01
N LYS A 257 -13.10 -8.93 16.82
CA LYS A 257 -12.51 -9.59 15.64
C LYS A 257 -11.32 -8.78 15.17
N ARG A 258 -10.40 -9.41 14.45
CA ARG A 258 -9.24 -8.76 13.84
C ARG A 258 -9.59 -7.40 13.23
N LEU A 259 -8.79 -6.39 13.53
CA LEU A 259 -8.97 -5.06 13.00
C LEU A 259 -8.52 -5.03 11.52
N SER A 260 -9.40 -4.62 10.63
CA SER A 260 -9.09 -4.57 9.20
C SER A 260 -8.14 -3.41 8.86
N VAL A 261 -7.39 -3.55 7.76
CA VAL A 261 -6.57 -2.47 7.16
C VAL A 261 -7.40 -1.17 7.04
N ARG A 262 -8.62 -1.27 6.52
CA ARG A 262 -9.50 -0.10 6.35
C ARG A 262 -9.85 0.56 7.67
N SER A 263 -10.03 -0.21 8.73
CA SER A 263 -10.31 0.34 10.06
C SER A 263 -9.11 1.10 10.62
N ILE A 264 -7.88 0.61 10.41
CA ILE A 264 -6.65 1.32 10.80
C ILE A 264 -6.50 2.61 9.99
N GLU A 265 -6.77 2.58 8.67
CA GLU A 265 -6.74 3.79 7.83
C GLU A 265 -7.70 4.87 8.35
N ILE A 266 -8.95 4.49 8.66
CA ILE A 266 -9.97 5.39 9.19
C ILE A 266 -9.56 5.93 10.57
N LEU A 267 -8.98 5.09 11.41
CA LEU A 267 -8.48 5.47 12.74
C LEU A 267 -7.40 6.55 12.62
N ILE A 268 -6.35 6.30 11.85
CA ILE A 268 -5.25 7.26 11.65
C ILE A 268 -5.79 8.57 11.07
N ALA A 269 -6.60 8.50 10.00
CA ALA A 269 -7.18 9.69 9.37
C ALA A 269 -8.08 10.49 10.33
N LYS A 270 -8.83 9.82 11.21
CA LYS A 270 -9.69 10.44 12.22
C LYS A 270 -8.91 11.36 13.15
N TYR A 271 -7.82 10.88 13.71
CA TYR A 271 -7.01 11.66 14.66
C TYR A 271 -6.15 12.70 13.94
N ALA A 272 -5.51 12.32 12.84
CA ALA A 272 -4.65 13.22 12.08
C ALA A 272 -5.39 14.44 11.50
N LYS A 273 -6.61 14.26 11.01
CA LYS A 273 -7.43 15.38 10.49
C LYS A 273 -7.64 16.50 11.50
N ARG A 274 -7.60 16.17 12.80
CA ARG A 274 -7.80 17.11 13.90
C ARG A 274 -6.52 17.74 14.39
N ALA A 275 -5.49 16.90 14.52
CA ALA A 275 -4.21 17.31 15.03
C ALA A 275 -3.40 18.14 14.02
N ILE A 276 -3.54 17.81 12.72
CA ILE A 276 -2.70 18.36 11.65
C ILE A 276 -3.63 18.84 10.51
N PRO A 277 -4.34 19.96 10.68
CA PRO A 277 -5.19 20.49 9.64
C PRO A 277 -4.36 20.86 8.40
N GLY A 278 -4.87 20.51 7.23
CA GLY A 278 -4.19 20.77 5.94
C GLY A 278 -3.28 19.65 5.43
N LYS A 279 -2.88 18.67 6.27
CA LYS A 279 -2.14 17.48 5.82
C LYS A 279 -3.03 16.22 5.82
N HIS A 280 -3.04 15.50 4.72
CA HIS A 280 -3.73 14.21 4.64
C HIS A 280 -2.80 13.09 5.10
N ILE A 281 -2.82 12.77 6.39
CA ILE A 281 -2.00 11.72 6.99
C ILE A 281 -2.72 10.37 6.87
N THR A 282 -1.98 9.39 6.39
CA THR A 282 -2.41 8.00 6.22
C THR A 282 -1.38 7.07 6.88
N PRO A 283 -1.66 5.78 7.08
CA PRO A 283 -0.66 4.83 7.57
C PRO A 283 0.66 4.84 6.77
N HIS A 284 0.58 5.04 5.46
CA HIS A 284 1.78 5.18 4.64
C HIS A 284 2.59 6.44 4.99
N LYS A 285 1.93 7.50 5.47
CA LYS A 285 2.62 8.71 5.93
C LYS A 285 3.28 8.54 7.30
N LEU A 286 2.71 7.71 8.19
CA LEU A 286 3.39 7.31 9.43
C LEU A 286 4.70 6.58 9.10
N ARG A 287 4.66 5.64 8.16
CA ARG A 287 5.85 4.95 7.67
C ARG A 287 6.86 5.92 7.03
N SER A 288 6.40 6.91 6.25
CA SER A 288 7.28 7.96 5.70
C SER A 288 7.89 8.83 6.80
N THR A 289 7.13 9.13 7.87
CA THR A 289 7.61 9.87 9.05
C THR A 289 8.72 9.10 9.74
N PHE A 290 8.48 7.82 10.10
CA PHE A 290 9.50 6.96 10.67
C PHE A 290 10.80 6.93 9.84
N ALA A 291 10.65 6.70 8.53
CA ALA A 291 11.79 6.58 7.65
C ALA A 291 12.57 7.91 7.47
N THR A 292 11.85 9.04 7.49
CA THR A 292 12.48 10.38 7.46
C THR A 292 13.25 10.63 8.75
N SER A 293 12.63 10.36 9.91
CA SER A 293 13.28 10.52 11.22
C SER A 293 14.51 9.61 11.33
N LEU A 294 14.39 8.32 10.96
CA LEU A 294 15.53 7.39 10.99
C LEU A 294 16.67 7.87 10.09
N TYR A 295 16.35 8.38 8.88
CA TYR A 295 17.39 8.94 8.00
C TYR A 295 17.99 10.24 8.54
N GLN A 296 17.19 11.10 9.15
CA GLN A 296 17.67 12.34 9.77
C GLN A 296 18.66 12.05 10.92
N GLU A 297 18.37 11.07 11.74
CA GLU A 297 19.24 10.68 12.88
C GLU A 297 20.51 9.96 12.42
N THR A 298 20.37 8.94 11.58
CA THR A 298 21.48 8.05 11.25
C THR A 298 22.29 8.50 10.03
N GLY A 299 21.65 9.13 9.05
CA GLY A 299 22.24 9.42 7.73
C GLY A 299 22.43 8.20 6.84
N ASP A 300 22.03 7.03 7.32
CA ASP A 300 22.23 5.76 6.64
C ASP A 300 20.98 5.38 5.86
N ILE A 301 21.06 5.55 4.54
CA ILE A 301 19.96 5.19 3.64
C ILE A 301 19.82 3.68 3.47
N TYR A 302 20.89 2.92 3.70
CA TYR A 302 20.85 1.46 3.63
C TYR A 302 20.10 0.89 4.83
N LEU A 303 20.39 1.41 6.04
CA LEU A 303 19.65 1.07 7.24
C LEU A 303 18.15 1.36 7.09
N VAL A 304 17.79 2.53 6.53
CA VAL A 304 16.39 2.88 6.27
C VAL A 304 15.76 1.89 5.29
N ALA A 305 16.43 1.56 4.19
CA ALA A 305 15.90 0.62 3.18
C ALA A 305 15.72 -0.79 3.76
N GLU A 306 16.68 -1.27 4.55
CA GLU A 306 16.64 -2.56 5.22
C GLU A 306 15.49 -2.62 6.23
N THR A 307 15.42 -1.66 7.15
CA THR A 307 14.36 -1.58 8.17
C THR A 307 12.97 -1.55 7.52
N LEU A 308 12.82 -0.80 6.44
CA LEU A 308 11.57 -0.77 5.68
C LEU A 308 11.33 -2.03 4.84
N GLY A 309 12.33 -2.87 4.59
CA GLY A 309 12.23 -4.02 3.68
C GLY A 309 11.96 -3.60 2.24
N HIS A 310 12.71 -2.63 1.75
CA HIS A 310 12.71 -2.24 0.35
C HIS A 310 13.70 -3.12 -0.42
N LYS A 311 13.20 -3.92 -1.36
CA LYS A 311 14.04 -4.77 -2.22
C LYS A 311 14.92 -3.93 -3.18
N ASP A 312 14.46 -2.73 -3.54
CA ASP A 312 15.20 -1.79 -4.38
C ASP A 312 15.50 -0.49 -3.60
N ILE A 313 16.79 -0.29 -3.35
CA ILE A 313 17.30 0.91 -2.66
C ILE A 313 17.13 2.18 -3.49
N THR A 314 17.01 2.07 -4.82
CA THR A 314 16.84 3.21 -5.72
C THR A 314 15.59 3.99 -5.34
N THR A 315 14.51 3.29 -4.99
CA THR A 315 13.27 3.91 -4.50
C THR A 315 13.53 4.74 -3.24
N THR A 316 14.32 4.22 -2.29
CA THR A 316 14.66 4.92 -1.05
C THR A 316 15.58 6.12 -1.33
N LYS A 317 16.63 5.94 -2.15
CA LYS A 317 17.54 7.04 -2.54
C LYS A 317 16.82 8.19 -3.22
N GLU A 318 15.93 7.88 -4.16
CA GLU A 318 15.16 8.92 -4.87
C GLU A 318 14.23 9.70 -3.94
N HIS A 319 13.66 9.03 -2.94
CA HIS A 319 12.78 9.65 -1.97
C HIS A 319 13.51 10.61 -1.02
N TYR A 320 14.74 10.26 -0.60
CA TYR A 320 15.49 11.03 0.41
C TYR A 320 16.61 11.91 -0.19
N ALA A 321 16.72 12.03 -1.52
CA ALA A 321 17.75 12.82 -2.19
C ALA A 321 17.81 14.29 -1.71
N LYS A 322 16.65 14.95 -1.52
CA LYS A 322 16.58 16.33 -1.03
C LYS A 322 17.11 16.49 0.40
N LEU A 323 16.79 15.53 1.28
CA LEU A 323 17.30 15.52 2.67
C LEU A 323 18.83 15.28 2.70
N SER A 324 19.35 14.49 1.76
CA SER A 324 20.80 14.30 1.58
C SER A 324 21.52 15.61 1.28
N ASP A 325 20.95 16.49 0.47
CA ASP A 325 21.58 17.77 0.13
C ASP A 325 21.61 18.76 1.31
N SER A 326 20.55 18.80 2.12
CA SER A 326 20.57 19.55 3.40
C SER A 326 21.68 19.03 4.31
N ARG A 327 21.77 17.73 4.52
CA ARG A 327 22.84 17.12 5.35
C ARG A 327 24.25 17.37 4.84
N LYS A 328 24.48 17.33 3.52
CA LYS A 328 25.80 17.69 2.95
C LYS A 328 26.19 19.11 3.33
N ARG A 329 25.21 20.04 3.28
CA ARG A 329 25.40 21.43 3.66
C ARG A 329 25.71 21.58 5.15
N ASP A 330 24.98 20.87 6.01
CA ASP A 330 25.16 20.92 7.47
C ASP A 330 26.47 20.24 7.91
N ASN A 331 26.91 19.20 7.21
CA ASN A 331 28.14 18.46 7.50
C ASN A 331 29.41 19.05 6.84
N ARG A 332 29.30 20.11 6.04
CA ARG A 332 30.45 20.71 5.31
C ARG A 332 31.63 21.08 6.21
N ASN A 333 31.37 21.42 7.46
CA ASN A 333 32.38 21.87 8.43
C ASN A 333 32.88 20.77 9.38
N LYS A 334 32.40 19.51 9.22
CA LYS A 334 32.85 18.41 10.09
C LYS A 334 34.25 17.92 9.78
N ILE A 335 34.73 18.15 8.53
CA ILE A 335 36.14 17.87 8.17
C ILE A 335 36.94 19.13 8.45
N LYS A 336 37.72 19.09 9.52
CA LYS A 336 38.69 20.16 9.84
C LYS A 336 39.97 19.90 9.03
N LEU A 337 40.30 20.80 8.12
CA LEU A 337 41.52 20.71 7.27
C LEU A 337 42.79 21.06 8.03
N LEU A 338 42.67 21.85 9.10
CA LEU A 338 43.76 22.22 9.99
C LEU A 338 43.29 22.00 11.43
N SER A 339 43.94 21.12 12.18
CA SER A 339 43.82 21.04 13.64
C SER A 339 44.63 22.24 14.20
N GLN A 340 43.93 23.18 14.87
CA GLN A 340 44.57 24.14 15.73
C GLN A 340 44.97 23.47 17.03
#